data_6e4474a1aa92687bd86a175250c024db
#
_entry.id   6e4474a1aa92687bd86a175250c024db
#
_cell.length_a   1.000
_cell.length_b   1.000
_cell.length_c   1.000
_cell.angle_alpha   90.00
_cell.angle_beta   90.00
_cell.angle_gamma   90.00
#
_symmetry.space_group_name_H-M   'P 1'
#
loop_
_entity.id
_entity.type
_entity.pdbx_description
1 polymer ?
#
loop_
_entity_poly.entity_id
_entity_poly.type
_entity_poly.pdbx_seq_one_letter_code
_entity_poly.pdbx_strand_id
1 'polypeptide(L)'
;MAKRTASAVWEGTLREGKGRVKLGSGAFEGQYSFASRFEEGTGTNPEELIGAAHAGCFSMALAAGLTKAGHNPTRISTNAGVSLEKVGEGFKITTIELTTEGEVPGIDEATFLEHAETAKKNCPVSQALAGTEGASFPSCLVCENLVGVF
;
A
#
# COMPACT_ATOMS: atom_id res chain seq x y z
N MET A 1 -5.65 12.90 19.54
CA MET A 1 -5.44 12.40 18.16
C MET A 1 -4.19 13.00 17.57
N ALA A 2 -3.37 12.22 16.88
CA ALA A 2 -2.09 12.69 16.34
C ALA A 2 -2.27 13.10 14.86
N LYS A 3 -2.00 14.37 14.54
CA LYS A 3 -1.88 14.84 13.16
C LYS A 3 -0.48 14.50 12.66
N ARG A 4 -0.39 13.88 11.48
CA ARG A 4 0.87 13.59 10.78
C ARG A 4 0.97 14.50 9.57
N THR A 5 2.18 14.93 9.25
CA THR A 5 2.44 15.90 8.18
C THR A 5 3.45 15.35 7.18
N ALA A 6 3.33 15.77 5.96
CA ALA A 6 4.32 15.60 4.91
C ALA A 6 4.34 16.88 4.05
N SER A 7 5.39 17.09 3.30
CA SER A 7 5.53 18.21 2.38
C SER A 7 6.14 17.75 1.07
N ALA A 8 5.84 18.49 0.02
CA ALA A 8 6.47 18.32 -1.28
C ALA A 8 6.77 19.69 -1.89
N VAL A 9 7.86 19.75 -2.63
CA VAL A 9 8.26 20.91 -3.45
C VAL A 9 8.46 20.41 -4.87
N TRP A 10 8.02 21.20 -5.84
CA TRP A 10 8.28 20.98 -7.26
C TRP A 10 8.89 22.24 -7.85
N GLU A 11 9.96 22.08 -8.61
CA GLU A 11 10.68 23.18 -9.27
C GLU A 11 10.79 22.91 -10.76
N GLY A 12 10.36 23.87 -11.58
CA GLY A 12 10.41 23.79 -13.02
C GLY A 12 9.14 23.27 -13.70
N THR A 13 9.24 22.98 -15.00
CA THR A 13 8.14 22.43 -15.79
C THR A 13 7.87 20.99 -15.44
N LEU A 14 6.75 20.42 -15.87
CA LEU A 14 6.41 19.01 -15.59
C LEU A 14 7.47 18.03 -16.11
N ARG A 15 8.01 18.27 -17.32
CA ARG A 15 8.95 17.32 -17.96
C ARG A 15 10.39 17.50 -17.52
N GLU A 16 10.82 18.72 -17.31
CA GLU A 16 12.23 19.06 -17.01
C GLU A 16 12.46 19.39 -15.53
N GLY A 17 11.36 19.55 -14.79
CA GLY A 17 11.41 19.86 -13.37
C GLY A 17 11.78 18.63 -12.52
N LYS A 18 12.00 18.93 -11.25
CA LYS A 18 12.29 17.94 -10.22
C LYS A 18 11.59 18.31 -8.92
N GLY A 19 11.26 17.32 -8.17
CA GLY A 19 10.62 17.51 -6.89
C GLY A 19 11.31 16.77 -5.75
N ARG A 20 10.90 17.10 -4.56
CA ARG A 20 11.33 16.47 -3.32
C ARG A 20 10.13 16.30 -2.40
N VAL A 21 9.97 15.11 -1.86
CA VAL A 21 8.97 14.82 -0.82
C VAL A 21 9.66 14.55 0.50
N LYS A 22 9.04 14.94 1.60
CA LYS A 22 9.58 14.77 2.95
C LYS A 22 8.46 14.42 3.92
N LEU A 23 8.67 13.39 4.73
CA LEU A 23 7.78 13.08 5.85
C LEU A 23 8.11 13.99 7.06
N GLY A 24 7.09 14.46 7.75
CA GLY A 24 7.25 15.33 8.91
C GLY A 24 8.01 14.70 10.08
N SER A 25 8.06 13.36 10.15
CA SER A 25 8.87 12.63 11.12
C SER A 25 10.37 12.67 10.82
N GLY A 26 10.76 13.04 9.58
CA GLY A 26 12.14 12.93 9.11
C GLY A 26 12.58 11.51 8.72
N ALA A 27 11.70 10.51 8.82
CA ALA A 27 12.04 9.11 8.53
C ALA A 27 12.33 8.85 7.03
N PHE A 28 11.80 9.71 6.15
CA PHE A 28 12.05 9.61 4.71
C PHE A 28 12.05 11.01 4.07
N GLU A 29 13.00 11.18 3.17
CA GLU A 29 13.04 12.29 2.20
C GLU A 29 13.54 11.74 0.87
N GLY A 30 12.84 12.02 -0.23
CA GLY A 30 13.16 11.46 -1.54
C GLY A 30 12.92 12.45 -2.68
N GLN A 31 13.68 12.27 -3.75
CA GLN A 31 13.50 13.00 -5.00
C GLN A 31 12.47 12.29 -5.87
N TYR A 32 11.71 13.05 -6.66
CA TYR A 32 10.83 12.54 -7.69
C TYR A 32 10.86 13.45 -8.92
N SER A 33 10.52 12.89 -10.07
CA SER A 33 10.57 13.57 -11.37
C SER A 33 9.50 13.02 -12.30
N PHE A 34 9.37 13.61 -13.48
CA PHE A 34 8.56 13.03 -14.55
C PHE A 34 9.03 11.61 -14.89
N ALA A 35 10.34 11.41 -15.03
CA ALA A 35 10.91 10.12 -15.38
C ALA A 35 10.70 9.05 -14.29
N SER A 36 10.80 9.41 -12.99
CA SER A 36 10.55 8.44 -11.91
C SER A 36 9.07 8.07 -11.74
N ARG A 37 8.15 8.86 -12.30
CA ARG A 37 6.72 8.60 -12.23
C ARG A 37 6.15 7.92 -13.45
N PHE A 38 6.59 8.30 -14.66
CA PHE A 38 6.00 7.90 -15.94
C PHE A 38 6.95 7.10 -16.82
N GLU A 39 8.20 6.96 -16.43
CA GLU A 39 9.26 6.24 -17.12
C GLU A 39 10.05 5.39 -16.11
N GLU A 40 11.23 4.90 -16.47
CA GLU A 40 12.11 4.12 -15.58
C GLU A 40 13.24 4.99 -14.97
N GLY A 41 12.94 6.23 -14.59
CA GLY A 41 13.89 7.12 -13.95
C GLY A 41 14.10 6.80 -12.47
N THR A 42 15.25 7.20 -11.96
CA THR A 42 15.58 7.07 -10.52
C THR A 42 14.77 8.04 -9.67
N GLY A 43 14.43 7.63 -8.46
CA GLY A 43 13.67 8.43 -7.50
C GLY A 43 12.38 7.72 -7.07
N THR A 44 11.65 8.32 -6.17
CA THR A 44 10.33 7.85 -5.77
C THR A 44 9.23 8.44 -6.65
N ASN A 45 7.99 8.08 -6.37
CA ASN A 45 6.81 8.63 -7.01
C ASN A 45 5.60 8.56 -6.06
N PRO A 46 4.52 9.30 -6.32
CA PRO A 46 3.33 9.26 -5.47
C PRO A 46 2.70 7.88 -5.31
N GLU A 47 2.75 7.05 -6.36
CA GLU A 47 2.16 5.72 -6.38
C GLU A 47 2.89 4.77 -5.41
N GLU A 48 4.22 4.80 -5.37
CA GLU A 48 5.01 4.04 -4.38
C GLU A 48 4.73 4.50 -2.95
N LEU A 49 4.59 5.79 -2.71
CA LEU A 49 4.29 6.33 -1.38
C LEU A 49 2.89 5.90 -0.92
N ILE A 50 1.90 5.89 -1.81
CA ILE A 50 0.56 5.34 -1.54
C ILE A 50 0.66 3.84 -1.25
N GLY A 51 1.39 3.10 -2.06
CA GLY A 51 1.60 1.66 -1.88
C GLY A 51 2.24 1.35 -0.53
N ALA A 52 3.30 2.06 -0.16
CA ALA A 52 3.97 1.89 1.13
C ALA A 52 3.03 2.19 2.32
N ALA A 53 2.27 3.28 2.25
CA ALA A 53 1.29 3.63 3.27
C ALA A 53 0.19 2.56 3.39
N HIS A 54 -0.31 2.05 2.26
CA HIS A 54 -1.36 1.04 2.24
C HIS A 54 -0.86 -0.30 2.78
N ALA A 55 0.29 -0.79 2.29
CA ALA A 55 0.89 -2.04 2.77
C ALA A 55 1.16 -2.00 4.29
N GLY A 56 1.74 -0.90 4.79
CA GLY A 56 2.02 -0.73 6.22
C GLY A 56 0.75 -0.70 7.08
N CYS A 57 -0.26 0.07 6.66
CA CYS A 57 -1.53 0.16 7.37
C CYS A 57 -2.28 -1.17 7.38
N PHE A 58 -2.33 -1.87 6.26
CA PHE A 58 -2.96 -3.18 6.14
C PHE A 58 -2.28 -4.22 7.04
N SER A 59 -0.94 -4.30 7.01
CA SER A 59 -0.17 -5.22 7.87
C SER A 59 -0.47 -5.00 9.36
N MET A 60 -0.54 -3.73 9.79
CA MET A 60 -0.87 -3.40 11.18
C MET A 60 -2.32 -3.76 11.52
N ALA A 61 -3.28 -3.54 10.62
CA ALA A 61 -4.67 -3.89 10.83
C ALA A 61 -4.86 -5.42 10.93
N LEU A 62 -4.16 -6.18 10.08
CA LEU A 62 -4.17 -7.64 10.13
C LEU A 62 -3.53 -8.17 11.42
N ALA A 63 -2.37 -7.64 11.81
CA ALA A 63 -1.73 -8.00 13.07
C ALA A 63 -2.63 -7.74 14.27
N ALA A 64 -3.30 -6.58 14.31
CA ALA A 64 -4.22 -6.23 15.38
C ALA A 64 -5.43 -7.18 15.44
N GLY A 65 -6.01 -7.52 14.29
CA GLY A 65 -7.13 -8.47 14.20
C GLY A 65 -6.75 -9.86 14.70
N LEU A 66 -5.63 -10.39 14.23
CA LEU A 66 -5.10 -11.70 14.65
C LEU A 66 -4.80 -11.73 16.15
N THR A 67 -4.09 -10.72 16.66
CA THR A 67 -3.76 -10.63 18.11
C THR A 67 -5.02 -10.57 18.97
N LYS A 68 -6.03 -9.80 18.55
CA LYS A 68 -7.31 -9.71 19.28
C LYS A 68 -8.03 -11.07 19.32
N ALA A 69 -7.86 -11.91 18.30
CA ALA A 69 -8.41 -13.25 18.24
C ALA A 69 -7.55 -14.30 18.99
N GLY A 70 -6.44 -13.91 19.59
CA GLY A 70 -5.53 -14.79 20.32
C GLY A 70 -4.44 -15.43 19.46
N HIS A 71 -4.33 -15.04 18.21
CA HIS A 71 -3.29 -15.49 17.29
C HIS A 71 -2.19 -14.44 17.19
N ASN A 72 -1.01 -14.72 17.71
CA ASN A 72 0.10 -13.78 17.70
C ASN A 72 0.97 -14.00 16.46
N PRO A 73 0.94 -13.10 15.46
CA PRO A 73 1.78 -13.25 14.29
C PRO A 73 3.25 -13.03 14.65
N THR A 74 4.13 -13.86 14.11
CA THR A 74 5.58 -13.67 14.16
C THR A 74 6.01 -12.63 13.13
N ARG A 75 5.37 -12.69 11.94
CA ARG A 75 5.68 -11.79 10.83
C ARG A 75 4.47 -11.62 9.93
N ILE A 76 4.26 -10.42 9.44
CA ILE A 76 3.37 -10.13 8.33
C ILE A 76 4.15 -9.30 7.31
N SER A 77 4.16 -9.74 6.06
CA SER A 77 4.80 -9.06 4.94
C SER A 77 3.74 -8.75 3.89
N THR A 78 3.60 -7.48 3.53
CA THR A 78 2.63 -7.04 2.53
C THR A 78 3.33 -6.25 1.44
N ASN A 79 3.09 -6.61 0.19
CA ASN A 79 3.47 -5.88 -0.99
C ASN A 79 2.25 -5.18 -1.58
N ALA A 80 2.43 -3.98 -2.10
CA ALA A 80 1.39 -3.21 -2.78
C ALA A 80 1.83 -2.87 -4.20
N GLY A 81 0.99 -3.18 -5.18
CA GLY A 81 1.11 -2.72 -6.56
C GLY A 81 0.06 -1.63 -6.82
N VAL A 82 0.49 -0.45 -7.24
CA VAL A 82 -0.39 0.68 -7.54
C VAL A 82 -0.28 1.01 -9.02
N SER A 83 -1.38 0.82 -9.75
CA SER A 83 -1.44 1.04 -11.19
C SER A 83 -1.93 2.45 -11.51
N LEU A 84 -1.09 3.23 -12.19
CA LEU A 84 -1.42 4.52 -12.77
C LEU A 84 -1.66 4.34 -14.26
N GLU A 85 -2.87 4.58 -14.72
CA GLU A 85 -3.26 4.36 -16.11
C GLU A 85 -3.82 5.63 -16.75
N LYS A 86 -3.66 5.72 -18.07
CA LYS A 86 -4.29 6.79 -18.85
C LYS A 86 -5.77 6.49 -19.03
N VAL A 87 -6.62 7.35 -18.50
CA VAL A 87 -8.08 7.27 -18.62
C VAL A 87 -8.60 8.56 -19.26
N GLY A 88 -9.05 8.46 -20.50
CA GLY A 88 -9.41 9.64 -21.29
C GLY A 88 -8.20 10.54 -21.56
N GLU A 89 -8.29 11.81 -21.21
CA GLU A 89 -7.20 12.78 -21.36
C GLU A 89 -6.30 12.91 -20.11
N GLY A 90 -6.61 12.18 -19.03
CA GLY A 90 -5.89 12.24 -17.76
C GLY A 90 -5.29 10.92 -17.32
N PHE A 91 -4.73 10.93 -16.12
CA PHE A 91 -4.22 9.74 -15.44
C PHE A 91 -5.04 9.47 -14.19
N LYS A 92 -5.30 8.19 -13.92
CA LYS A 92 -5.97 7.73 -12.69
C LYS A 92 -5.22 6.56 -12.09
N ILE A 93 -5.22 6.46 -10.78
CA ILE A 93 -4.93 5.22 -10.08
C ILE A 93 -6.16 4.35 -10.24
N THR A 94 -6.05 3.28 -11.02
CA THR A 94 -7.16 2.40 -11.37
C THR A 94 -7.24 1.19 -10.47
N THR A 95 -6.10 0.69 -10.02
CA THR A 95 -6.01 -0.53 -9.24
C THR A 95 -4.94 -0.40 -8.16
N ILE A 96 -5.23 -0.94 -6.98
CA ILE A 96 -4.25 -1.19 -5.93
C ILE A 96 -4.38 -2.65 -5.51
N GLU A 97 -3.32 -3.41 -5.73
CA GLU A 97 -3.23 -4.83 -5.39
C GLU A 97 -2.37 -5.00 -4.14
N LEU A 98 -2.87 -5.72 -3.15
CA LEU A 98 -2.10 -6.10 -1.97
C LEU A 98 -1.87 -7.61 -1.99
N THR A 99 -0.62 -8.01 -1.86
CA THR A 99 -0.22 -9.40 -1.61
C THR A 99 0.37 -9.48 -0.21
N THR A 100 -0.20 -10.31 0.65
CA THR A 100 0.27 -10.46 2.02
C THR A 100 0.63 -11.89 2.36
N GLU A 101 1.68 -12.04 3.14
CA GLU A 101 2.16 -13.30 3.70
C GLU A 101 2.23 -13.16 5.22
N GLY A 102 1.82 -14.21 5.93
CA GLY A 102 1.86 -14.24 7.39
C GLY A 102 2.52 -15.50 7.95
N GLU A 103 3.39 -15.31 8.91
CA GLU A 103 3.87 -16.38 9.80
C GLU A 103 3.10 -16.27 11.11
N VAL A 104 2.05 -17.10 11.25
CA VAL A 104 1.15 -17.06 12.39
C VAL A 104 1.01 -18.48 12.98
N PRO A 105 1.69 -18.78 14.09
CA PRO A 105 1.62 -20.10 14.68
C PRO A 105 0.20 -20.47 15.09
N GLY A 106 -0.21 -21.70 14.77
CA GLY A 106 -1.43 -22.30 15.30
C GLY A 106 -2.73 -21.89 14.61
N ILE A 107 -2.68 -21.26 13.43
CA ILE A 107 -3.87 -21.04 12.61
C ILE A 107 -3.77 -21.73 11.25
N ASP A 108 -4.91 -21.99 10.64
CA ASP A 108 -5.01 -22.45 9.27
C ASP A 108 -5.15 -21.28 8.29
N GLU A 109 -5.02 -21.59 7.00
CA GLU A 109 -5.12 -20.62 5.92
C GLU A 109 -6.50 -19.94 5.88
N ALA A 110 -7.58 -20.68 6.09
CA ALA A 110 -8.94 -20.13 6.04
C ALA A 110 -9.14 -19.07 7.11
N THR A 111 -8.66 -19.31 8.33
CA THR A 111 -8.68 -18.34 9.43
C THR A 111 -7.83 -17.10 9.11
N PHE A 112 -6.64 -17.30 8.52
CA PHE A 112 -5.79 -16.17 8.10
C PHE A 112 -6.49 -15.29 7.05
N LEU A 113 -7.09 -15.91 6.04
CA LEU A 113 -7.81 -15.20 4.97
C LEU A 113 -9.03 -14.44 5.50
N GLU A 114 -9.78 -14.99 6.44
CA GLU A 114 -10.89 -14.30 7.09
C GLU A 114 -10.44 -13.02 7.82
N HIS A 115 -9.33 -13.12 8.56
CA HIS A 115 -8.73 -11.95 9.22
C HIS A 115 -8.20 -10.93 8.22
N ALA A 116 -7.61 -11.36 7.11
CA ALA A 116 -7.12 -10.48 6.06
C ALA A 116 -8.26 -9.73 5.35
N GLU A 117 -9.38 -10.40 5.03
CA GLU A 117 -10.58 -9.75 4.50
C GLU A 117 -11.18 -8.72 5.49
N THR A 118 -11.15 -9.03 6.76
CA THR A 118 -11.58 -8.11 7.81
C THR A 118 -10.64 -6.91 7.91
N ALA A 119 -9.32 -7.14 7.84
CA ALA A 119 -8.32 -6.09 7.86
C ALA A 119 -8.47 -5.14 6.66
N LYS A 120 -8.77 -5.67 5.47
CA LYS A 120 -9.05 -4.88 4.26
C LYS A 120 -10.20 -3.89 4.47
N LYS A 121 -11.28 -4.34 5.11
CA LYS A 121 -12.46 -3.49 5.39
C LYS A 121 -12.18 -2.44 6.47
N ASN A 122 -11.34 -2.76 7.44
CA ASN A 122 -11.10 -1.93 8.63
C ASN A 122 -9.85 -1.07 8.54
N CYS A 123 -8.94 -1.32 7.60
CA CYS A 123 -7.74 -0.51 7.40
C CYS A 123 -8.12 0.93 7.02
N PRO A 124 -7.72 1.96 7.79
CA PRO A 124 -8.07 3.35 7.49
C PRO A 124 -7.59 3.83 6.11
N VAL A 125 -6.43 3.34 5.65
CA VAL A 125 -5.92 3.68 4.30
C VAL A 125 -6.76 3.00 3.23
N SER A 126 -7.14 1.72 3.39
CA SER A 126 -8.08 1.06 2.47
C SER A 126 -9.40 1.83 2.37
N GLN A 127 -9.95 2.28 3.49
CA GLN A 127 -11.18 3.08 3.51
C GLN A 127 -11.00 4.43 2.80
N ALA A 128 -9.87 5.10 3.01
CA ALA A 128 -9.58 6.38 2.35
C ALA A 128 -9.40 6.23 0.83
N LEU A 129 -8.87 5.11 0.38
CA LEU A 129 -8.62 4.80 -1.04
C LEU A 129 -9.81 4.10 -1.72
N ALA A 130 -10.83 3.67 -1.00
CA ALA A 130 -12.02 2.99 -1.53
C ALA A 130 -12.87 3.85 -2.50
N GLY A 131 -12.66 5.16 -2.53
CA GLY A 131 -13.29 6.07 -3.49
C GLY A 131 -12.65 6.05 -4.89
N THR A 132 -11.58 5.29 -5.09
CA THR A 132 -11.05 4.99 -6.43
C THR A 132 -11.94 3.91 -7.04
N GLU A 133 -12.78 4.25 -8.02
CA GLU A 133 -13.61 3.28 -8.73
C GLU A 133 -12.72 2.23 -9.39
N GLY A 134 -12.93 0.96 -9.05
CA GLY A 134 -12.31 -0.15 -9.77
C GLY A 134 -11.27 -0.99 -9.00
N ALA A 135 -11.20 -0.93 -7.68
CA ALA A 135 -10.41 -1.90 -6.92
C ALA A 135 -11.01 -3.30 -7.05
N SER A 136 -10.69 -4.01 -8.13
CA SER A 136 -10.94 -5.43 -8.27
C SER A 136 -9.74 -6.21 -7.74
N PHE A 137 -10.00 -7.23 -6.95
CA PHE A 137 -8.96 -8.02 -6.30
C PHE A 137 -9.01 -9.45 -6.85
N PRO A 138 -8.05 -9.87 -7.68
CA PRO A 138 -7.91 -11.28 -8.00
C PRO A 138 -7.39 -12.05 -6.79
N SER A 139 -8.00 -13.17 -6.49
CA SER A 139 -7.53 -14.13 -5.48
C SER A 139 -6.54 -15.09 -6.13
N CYS A 140 -5.34 -15.22 -5.58
CA CYS A 140 -4.40 -16.28 -5.93
C CYS A 140 -3.81 -16.89 -4.66
N LEU A 141 -3.91 -18.22 -4.56
CA LEU A 141 -3.41 -19.03 -3.46
C LEU A 141 -2.09 -19.68 -3.85
N VAL A 142 -1.07 -19.58 -2.99
CA VAL A 142 0.09 -20.50 -2.98
C VAL A 142 0.39 -20.89 -1.54
N CYS A 143 0.32 -22.18 -1.27
CA CYS A 143 0.57 -22.76 0.05
C CYS A 143 2.04 -23.17 0.23
N GLU A 144 2.68 -22.55 1.19
CA GLU A 144 3.63 -23.06 2.19
C GLU A 144 3.98 -21.96 3.20
N ASN A 145 3.67 -20.73 2.90
CA ASN A 145 3.49 -19.61 3.82
C ASN A 145 2.13 -19.02 3.46
N LEU A 146 1.32 -18.68 4.44
CA LEU A 146 -0.03 -18.17 4.22
C LEU A 146 0.03 -16.90 3.35
N VAL A 147 -0.36 -16.99 2.08
CA VAL A 147 -0.34 -15.89 1.11
C VAL A 147 -1.76 -15.56 0.70
N GLY A 148 -2.12 -14.29 0.80
CA GLY A 148 -3.39 -13.77 0.29
C GLY A 148 -3.14 -12.55 -0.60
N VAL A 149 -3.87 -12.46 -1.72
CA VAL A 149 -3.91 -11.26 -2.59
C VAL A 149 -5.21 -10.53 -2.33
N PHE A 150 -5.14 -9.22 -2.00
CA PHE A 150 -6.27 -8.40 -1.57
C PHE A 150 -6.33 -7.08 -2.32
#